data_a20840045e9d6838ea2b8aea60b60da2
#
_entry.id   a20840045e9d6838ea2b8aea60b60da2
#
_cell.length_a   1.000
_cell.length_b   1.000
_cell.length_c   1.000
_cell.angle_alpha   90.00
_cell.angle_beta   90.00
_cell.angle_gamma   90.00
#
_symmetry.space_group_name_H-M   'P 1'
#
loop_
_entity.id
_entity.type
_entity.pdbx_description
1 polymer ?
#
loop_
_entity_poly.entity_id
_entity_poly.type
_entity_poly.pdbx_seq_one_letter_code
_entity_poly.pdbx_strand_id
1 'polypeptide(L)'
;KTKSIGKWLLEEYIKLGFAGFIYDFKDVDYTQTAYNLTKKYGYPHKFYYVSFDKPERSYRFNPLKVVKDRTELMQLMEDVLLALLPKGEKQNEWVAGGLGILRGVAFRFWDEFPEYCTLPHIMAFIMTASTKQLSIFLQQNLVAEMMAGAYLKAEGSEKTQASYLSTLCNNLSTIS
;
A
#
# COMPACT_ATOMS: atom_id res chain seq x y z
N LYS A 1 -20.52 6.27 26.22
CA LYS A 1 -19.12 6.78 26.35
C LYS A 1 -18.73 7.63 25.12
N THR A 2 -18.98 7.19 23.90
CA THR A 2 -18.60 7.88 22.65
C THR A 2 -19.29 9.24 22.51
N LYS A 3 -20.60 9.34 22.80
CA LYS A 3 -21.37 10.60 22.62
C LYS A 3 -21.02 11.68 23.66
N SER A 4 -20.65 11.29 24.87
CA SER A 4 -20.45 12.25 25.97
C SER A 4 -18.99 12.70 26.15
N ILE A 5 -18.02 11.85 25.92
CA ILE A 5 -16.60 12.19 26.13
C ILE A 5 -15.87 12.35 24.79
N GLY A 6 -16.01 11.40 23.90
CA GLY A 6 -15.23 11.39 22.64
C GLY A 6 -15.56 12.56 21.72
N LYS A 7 -16.83 12.92 21.57
CA LYS A 7 -17.21 14.06 20.72
C LYS A 7 -16.83 15.40 21.35
N TRP A 8 -16.88 15.51 22.68
CA TRP A 8 -16.40 16.70 23.36
C TRP A 8 -14.89 16.89 23.22
N LEU A 9 -14.09 15.85 23.44
CA LEU A 9 -12.65 15.91 23.22
C LEU A 9 -12.30 16.26 21.77
N LEU A 10 -13.00 15.69 20.82
CA LEU A 10 -12.82 16.02 19.39
C LEU A 10 -13.10 17.50 19.11
N GLU A 11 -14.15 18.05 19.71
CA GLU A 11 -14.48 19.47 19.59
C GLU A 11 -13.37 20.35 20.15
N GLU A 12 -12.84 20.03 21.34
CA GLU A 12 -11.73 20.78 21.94
C GLU A 12 -10.44 20.70 21.10
N TYR A 13 -10.09 19.52 20.60
CA TYR A 13 -8.93 19.38 19.71
C TYR A 13 -9.05 20.19 18.42
N ILE A 14 -10.24 20.22 17.82
CA ILE A 14 -10.49 21.03 16.61
C ILE A 14 -10.41 22.53 16.93
N LYS A 15 -10.98 22.99 18.04
CA LYS A 15 -10.85 24.39 18.50
C LYS A 15 -9.40 24.82 18.69
N LEU A 16 -8.59 23.92 19.25
CA LEU A 16 -7.17 24.18 19.51
C LEU A 16 -6.29 24.02 18.27
N GLY A 17 -6.86 23.63 17.13
CA GLY A 17 -6.14 23.48 15.87
C GLY A 17 -5.25 22.24 15.78
N PHE A 18 -5.46 21.21 16.63
CA PHE A 18 -4.69 19.98 16.57
C PHE A 18 -4.98 19.22 15.27
N ALA A 19 -3.93 18.80 14.56
CA ALA A 19 -4.01 17.86 13.48
C ALA A 19 -3.96 16.42 14.00
N GLY A 20 -4.67 15.49 13.35
CA GLY A 20 -4.71 14.10 13.79
C GLY A 20 -5.40 13.18 12.79
N PHE A 21 -5.48 11.92 13.16
CA PHE A 21 -6.14 10.87 12.41
C PHE A 21 -7.32 10.31 13.21
N ILE A 22 -8.47 10.13 12.55
CA ILE A 22 -9.67 9.54 13.13
C ILE A 22 -10.00 8.26 12.37
N TYR A 23 -9.95 7.12 13.06
CA TYR A 23 -10.44 5.86 12.54
C TYR A 23 -11.93 5.70 12.91
N ASP A 24 -12.80 5.85 11.91
CA ASP A 24 -14.24 5.79 12.08
C ASP A 24 -14.82 4.51 11.46
N PHE A 25 -15.07 3.50 12.28
CA PHE A 25 -15.61 2.22 11.82
C PHE A 25 -17.15 2.13 11.91
N LYS A 26 -17.81 3.19 12.45
CA LYS A 26 -19.27 3.27 12.62
C LYS A 26 -19.89 4.25 11.64
N ASP A 27 -19.93 3.88 10.38
CA ASP A 27 -20.69 4.56 9.33
C ASP A 27 -20.72 6.10 9.44
N VAL A 28 -19.52 6.70 9.42
CA VAL A 28 -19.26 8.15 9.35
C VAL A 28 -19.76 9.03 10.52
N ASP A 29 -20.06 8.47 11.70
CA ASP A 29 -20.55 9.26 12.85
C ASP A 29 -19.52 10.28 13.36
N TYR A 30 -18.25 9.85 13.53
CA TYR A 30 -17.15 10.75 13.88
C TYR A 30 -16.73 11.64 12.73
N THR A 31 -16.68 11.11 11.52
CA THR A 31 -16.31 11.83 10.31
C THR A 31 -17.22 13.01 10.06
N GLN A 32 -18.56 12.80 10.11
CA GLN A 32 -19.55 13.87 9.97
C GLN A 32 -19.42 14.91 11.08
N THR A 33 -19.24 14.46 12.32
CA THR A 33 -19.08 15.35 13.47
C THR A 33 -17.80 16.19 13.31
N ALA A 34 -16.65 15.57 12.98
CA ALA A 34 -15.38 16.25 12.77
C ALA A 34 -15.48 17.29 11.65
N TYR A 35 -16.05 16.91 10.50
CA TYR A 35 -16.23 17.83 9.38
C TYR A 35 -17.06 19.06 9.76
N ASN A 36 -18.17 18.86 10.45
CA ASN A 36 -19.02 19.97 10.89
C ASN A 36 -18.31 20.89 11.88
N LEU A 37 -17.52 20.31 12.80
CA LEU A 37 -16.74 21.08 13.76
C LEU A 37 -15.61 21.88 13.09
N THR A 38 -14.93 21.29 12.07
CA THR A 38 -13.91 22.04 11.31
C THR A 38 -14.50 23.26 10.62
N LYS A 39 -15.72 23.16 10.09
CA LYS A 39 -16.45 24.28 9.48
C LYS A 39 -16.89 25.31 10.54
N LYS A 40 -17.43 24.83 11.67
CA LYS A 40 -17.93 25.68 12.77
C LYS A 40 -16.84 26.58 13.36
N TYR A 41 -15.62 26.04 13.52
CA TYR A 41 -14.51 26.73 14.20
C TYR A 41 -13.46 27.30 13.25
N GLY A 42 -13.67 27.27 11.92
CA GLY A 42 -12.70 27.78 10.98
C GLY A 42 -11.35 27.06 11.05
N TYR A 43 -11.37 25.74 11.19
CA TYR A 43 -10.17 24.93 11.37
C TYR A 43 -9.11 25.21 10.29
N PRO A 44 -7.85 25.48 10.66
CA PRO A 44 -6.86 26.03 9.73
C PRO A 44 -6.28 25.02 8.74
N HIS A 45 -6.47 23.72 9.00
CA HIS A 45 -5.91 22.66 8.17
C HIS A 45 -6.96 22.02 7.26
N LYS A 46 -6.49 21.31 6.22
CA LYS A 46 -7.38 20.57 5.31
C LYS A 46 -7.95 19.34 6.01
N PHE A 47 -9.22 19.08 5.74
CA PHE A 47 -9.90 17.85 6.15
C PHE A 47 -9.90 16.86 5.01
N TYR A 48 -9.38 15.66 5.24
CA TYR A 48 -9.35 14.57 4.27
C TYR A 48 -10.22 13.42 4.76
N TYR A 49 -11.05 12.91 3.88
CA TYR A 49 -11.89 11.75 4.13
C TYR A 49 -11.46 10.60 3.23
N VAL A 50 -11.11 9.46 3.80
CA VAL A 50 -10.75 8.23 3.08
C VAL A 50 -11.76 7.16 3.43
N SER A 51 -12.44 6.61 2.43
CA SER A 51 -13.42 5.54 2.58
C SER A 51 -13.12 4.43 1.58
N PHE A 52 -13.06 3.20 2.09
CA PHE A 52 -12.91 2.01 1.26
C PHE A 52 -14.26 1.51 0.74
N ASP A 53 -15.36 1.78 1.46
CA ASP A 53 -16.72 1.38 1.07
C ASP A 53 -17.37 2.31 0.03
N LYS A 54 -16.94 3.58 0.00
CA LYS A 54 -17.47 4.62 -0.87
C LYS A 54 -16.36 5.37 -1.59
N PRO A 55 -15.62 4.69 -2.49
CA PRO A 55 -14.44 5.25 -3.15
C PRO A 55 -14.74 6.50 -4.00
N GLU A 56 -15.97 6.66 -4.47
CA GLU A 56 -16.44 7.83 -5.22
C GLU A 56 -16.51 9.12 -4.38
N ARG A 57 -16.56 8.98 -3.04
CA ARG A 57 -16.58 10.10 -2.08
C ARG A 57 -15.26 10.26 -1.34
N SER A 58 -14.31 9.38 -1.61
CA SER A 58 -13.02 9.30 -0.92
C SER A 58 -11.98 10.20 -1.58
N TYR A 59 -11.16 10.84 -0.79
CA TYR A 59 -9.90 11.40 -1.29
C TYR A 59 -9.00 10.26 -1.77
N ARG A 60 -8.45 10.43 -2.96
CA ARG A 60 -7.46 9.49 -3.50
C ARG A 60 -6.10 9.81 -2.89
N PHE A 61 -5.47 8.79 -2.36
CA PHE A 61 -4.15 8.89 -1.75
C PHE A 61 -3.23 7.83 -2.36
N ASN A 62 -2.08 8.25 -2.83
CA ASN A 62 -1.03 7.33 -3.26
C ASN A 62 0.07 7.30 -2.19
N PRO A 63 0.19 6.23 -1.38
CA PRO A 63 1.20 6.14 -0.33
C PRO A 63 2.64 6.18 -0.88
N LEU A 64 2.86 5.73 -2.12
CA LEU A 64 4.17 5.73 -2.75
C LEU A 64 4.71 7.14 -3.05
N LYS A 65 3.84 8.16 -3.14
CA LYS A 65 4.26 9.56 -3.35
C LYS A 65 4.86 10.22 -2.11
N VAL A 66 4.66 9.66 -0.93
CA VAL A 66 5.21 10.22 0.32
C VAL A 66 6.43 9.46 0.83
N VAL A 67 6.79 8.37 0.17
CA VAL A 67 8.01 7.59 0.42
C VAL A 67 9.23 8.46 0.14
N LYS A 68 10.14 8.56 1.11
CA LYS A 68 11.31 9.45 1.06
C LYS A 68 12.56 8.72 0.58
N ASP A 69 12.67 7.46 0.87
CA ASP A 69 13.85 6.66 0.56
C ASP A 69 13.51 5.19 0.29
N ARG A 70 14.53 4.46 -0.13
CA ARG A 70 14.42 3.03 -0.45
C ARG A 70 13.96 2.19 0.74
N THR A 71 14.39 2.52 1.94
CA THR A 71 14.05 1.75 3.15
C THR A 71 12.55 1.84 3.45
N GLU A 72 11.99 3.05 3.40
CA GLU A 72 10.55 3.27 3.55
C GLU A 72 9.75 2.55 2.45
N LEU A 73 10.24 2.55 1.20
CA LEU A 73 9.60 1.82 0.11
C LEU A 73 9.57 0.32 0.37
N MET A 74 10.71 -0.25 0.79
CA MET A 74 10.82 -1.69 1.07
C MET A 74 9.91 -2.11 2.22
N GLN A 75 9.83 -1.30 3.27
CA GLN A 75 8.95 -1.55 4.40
C GLN A 75 7.48 -1.48 3.98
N LEU A 76 7.11 -0.46 3.21
CA LEU A 76 5.74 -0.32 2.70
C LEU A 76 5.33 -1.53 1.85
N MET A 77 6.20 -2.04 0.97
CA MET A 77 5.91 -3.23 0.17
C MET A 77 5.75 -4.49 1.02
N GLU A 78 6.56 -4.63 2.06
CA GLU A 78 6.42 -5.72 3.02
C GLU A 78 5.11 -5.63 3.79
N ASP A 79 4.78 -4.47 4.33
CA ASP A 79 3.54 -4.24 5.07
C ASP A 79 2.29 -4.52 4.22
N VAL A 80 2.31 -4.10 2.95
CA VAL A 80 1.25 -4.41 1.98
C VAL A 80 1.11 -5.92 1.79
N LEU A 81 2.20 -6.62 1.51
CA LEU A 81 2.14 -8.06 1.28
C LEU A 81 1.70 -8.83 2.53
N LEU A 82 2.23 -8.47 3.70
CA LEU A 82 1.87 -9.12 4.97
C LEU A 82 0.41 -8.90 5.35
N ALA A 83 -0.14 -7.72 5.05
CA ALA A 83 -1.55 -7.42 5.28
C ALA A 83 -2.49 -8.25 4.39
N LEU A 84 -2.00 -8.75 3.25
CA LEU A 84 -2.75 -9.56 2.30
C LEU A 84 -2.63 -11.07 2.55
N LEU A 85 -1.73 -11.50 3.44
CA LEU A 85 -1.62 -12.91 3.79
C LEU A 85 -2.89 -13.40 4.48
N PRO A 86 -3.33 -14.64 4.20
CA PRO A 86 -4.42 -15.28 4.91
C PRO A 86 -4.17 -15.31 6.43
N LYS A 87 -5.24 -15.17 7.23
CA LYS A 87 -5.12 -15.19 8.70
C LYS A 87 -4.46 -16.49 9.18
N GLY A 88 -3.35 -16.33 9.92
CA GLY A 88 -2.59 -17.44 10.48
C GLY A 88 -1.47 -17.97 9.58
N GLU A 89 -1.39 -17.54 8.34
CA GLU A 89 -0.21 -17.82 7.52
C GLU A 89 0.98 -17.01 8.00
N LYS A 90 2.14 -17.71 8.05
CA LYS A 90 3.43 -17.09 8.36
C LYS A 90 4.19 -16.88 7.05
N GLN A 91 5.08 -15.90 7.08
CA GLN A 91 6.05 -15.71 6.02
C GLN A 91 6.86 -16.99 5.82
N ASN A 92 6.88 -17.50 4.60
CA ASN A 92 7.64 -18.67 4.17
C ASN A 92 8.51 -18.30 2.98
N GLU A 93 9.29 -19.24 2.45
CA GLU A 93 10.20 -19.01 1.32
C GLU A 93 9.48 -18.53 0.05
N TRP A 94 8.27 -18.98 -0.19
CA TRP A 94 7.47 -18.57 -1.36
C TRP A 94 6.99 -17.14 -1.26
N VAL A 95 6.53 -16.76 -0.08
CA VAL A 95 6.15 -15.38 0.25
C VAL A 95 7.37 -14.46 0.19
N ALA A 96 8.51 -14.90 0.72
CA ALA A 96 9.76 -14.12 0.67
C ALA A 96 10.27 -13.91 -0.77
N GLY A 97 10.19 -14.95 -1.61
CA GLY A 97 10.50 -14.81 -3.03
C GLY A 97 9.55 -13.88 -3.78
N GLY A 98 8.25 -13.97 -3.50
CA GLY A 98 7.23 -13.05 -4.01
C GLY A 98 7.46 -11.61 -3.56
N LEU A 99 7.83 -11.40 -2.28
CA LEU A 99 8.19 -10.08 -1.75
C LEU A 99 9.39 -9.48 -2.49
N GLY A 100 10.37 -10.28 -2.84
CA GLY A 100 11.51 -9.84 -3.64
C GLY A 100 11.10 -9.31 -5.01
N ILE A 101 10.17 -9.99 -5.69
CA ILE A 101 9.58 -9.52 -6.96
C ILE A 101 8.86 -8.18 -6.75
N LEU A 102 7.97 -8.12 -5.76
CA LEU A 102 7.18 -6.91 -5.45
C LEU A 102 8.08 -5.71 -5.18
N ARG A 103 9.11 -5.89 -4.35
CA ARG A 103 10.10 -4.85 -4.02
C ARG A 103 10.89 -4.40 -5.24
N GLY A 104 11.36 -5.35 -6.08
CA GLY A 104 12.12 -5.03 -7.28
C GLY A 104 11.31 -4.24 -8.30
N VAL A 105 10.05 -4.66 -8.55
CA VAL A 105 9.14 -3.95 -9.46
C VAL A 105 8.79 -2.57 -8.89
N ALA A 106 8.41 -2.50 -7.61
CA ALA A 106 8.07 -1.23 -6.97
C ALA A 106 9.24 -0.24 -6.98
N PHE A 107 10.47 -0.72 -6.74
CA PHE A 107 11.66 0.12 -6.80
C PHE A 107 11.87 0.72 -8.18
N ARG A 108 11.76 -0.08 -9.26
CA ARG A 108 11.88 0.45 -10.62
C ARG A 108 10.81 1.48 -10.96
N PHE A 109 9.55 1.24 -10.55
CA PHE A 109 8.50 2.25 -10.75
C PHE A 109 8.80 3.53 -9.97
N TRP A 110 9.31 3.42 -8.75
CA TRP A 110 9.63 4.58 -7.92
C TRP A 110 10.83 5.38 -8.45
N ASP A 111 11.87 4.71 -8.96
CA ASP A 111 13.13 5.29 -9.40
C ASP A 111 13.06 5.80 -10.85
N GLU A 112 12.51 4.99 -11.75
CA GLU A 112 12.57 5.22 -13.19
C GLU A 112 11.24 5.69 -13.82
N PHE A 113 10.09 5.38 -13.17
CA PHE A 113 8.75 5.66 -13.71
C PHE A 113 7.82 6.30 -12.66
N PRO A 114 8.20 7.45 -12.06
CA PRO A 114 7.48 8.02 -10.93
C PRO A 114 6.03 8.43 -11.24
N GLU A 115 5.69 8.74 -12.49
CA GLU A 115 4.33 9.05 -12.92
C GLU A 115 3.40 7.82 -12.87
N TYR A 116 3.95 6.61 -13.03
CA TYR A 116 3.22 5.34 -12.95
C TYR A 116 3.40 4.64 -11.59
N CYS A 117 4.14 5.25 -10.65
CA CYS A 117 4.41 4.66 -9.34
C CYS A 117 3.17 4.72 -8.46
N THR A 118 2.27 3.77 -8.68
CA THR A 118 1.08 3.52 -7.87
C THR A 118 0.90 2.02 -7.65
N LEU A 119 0.30 1.62 -6.54
CA LEU A 119 0.02 0.20 -6.28
C LEU A 119 -0.75 -0.47 -7.42
N PRO A 120 -1.82 0.12 -7.98
CA PRO A 120 -2.52 -0.50 -9.11
C PRO A 120 -1.65 -0.75 -10.33
N HIS A 121 -0.75 0.18 -10.70
CA HIS A 121 0.15 -0.03 -11.84
C HIS A 121 1.19 -1.12 -11.57
N ILE A 122 1.77 -1.13 -10.36
CA ILE A 122 2.72 -2.17 -9.95
C ILE A 122 2.05 -3.55 -9.98
N MET A 123 0.85 -3.65 -9.41
CA MET A 123 0.07 -4.89 -9.40
C MET A 123 -0.31 -5.33 -10.82
N ALA A 124 -0.85 -4.44 -11.63
CA ALA A 124 -1.22 -4.73 -13.01
C ALA A 124 -0.02 -5.25 -13.80
N PHE A 125 1.15 -4.62 -13.66
CA PHE A 125 2.37 -5.09 -14.32
C PHE A 125 2.76 -6.51 -13.87
N ILE A 126 2.82 -6.76 -12.55
CA ILE A 126 3.18 -8.08 -12.01
C ILE A 126 2.20 -9.16 -12.48
N MET A 127 0.90 -8.87 -12.50
CA MET A 127 -0.14 -9.85 -12.84
C MET A 127 -0.29 -10.10 -14.34
N THR A 128 0.15 -9.19 -15.20
CA THR A 128 -0.02 -9.30 -16.65
C THR A 128 1.28 -9.63 -17.40
N ALA A 129 2.43 -9.32 -16.83
CA ALA A 129 3.71 -9.61 -17.45
C ALA A 129 3.99 -11.11 -17.50
N SER A 130 4.46 -11.60 -18.65
CA SER A 130 5.02 -12.96 -18.72
C SER A 130 6.28 -13.06 -17.84
N THR A 131 6.63 -14.27 -17.42
CA THR A 131 7.85 -14.55 -16.65
C THR A 131 9.09 -13.93 -17.31
N LYS A 132 9.21 -14.06 -18.64
CA LYS A 132 10.33 -13.48 -19.40
C LYS A 132 10.34 -11.94 -19.35
N GLN A 133 9.19 -11.30 -19.53
CA GLN A 133 9.08 -9.83 -19.45
C GLN A 133 9.42 -9.32 -18.05
N LEU A 134 8.95 -10.01 -17.02
CA LEU A 134 9.23 -9.68 -15.64
C LEU A 134 10.72 -9.82 -15.32
N SER A 135 11.37 -10.93 -15.74
CA SER A 135 12.81 -11.14 -15.57
C SER A 135 13.62 -10.05 -16.26
N ILE A 136 13.33 -9.74 -17.53
CA ILE A 136 14.01 -8.67 -18.28
C ILE A 136 13.82 -7.33 -17.57
N PHE A 137 12.61 -7.01 -17.15
CA PHE A 137 12.32 -5.78 -16.43
C PHE A 137 13.15 -5.66 -15.15
N LEU A 138 13.24 -6.70 -14.34
CA LEU A 138 14.01 -6.69 -13.08
C LEU A 138 15.51 -6.57 -13.31
N GLN A 139 16.06 -7.25 -14.33
CA GLN A 139 17.48 -7.26 -14.68
C GLN A 139 18.00 -5.94 -15.28
N GLN A 140 17.13 -5.07 -15.77
CA GLN A 140 17.51 -3.76 -16.29
C GLN A 140 17.91 -2.74 -15.21
N ASN A 141 17.72 -3.06 -13.92
CA ASN A 141 18.11 -2.21 -12.81
C ASN A 141 18.79 -3.07 -11.74
N LEU A 142 20.05 -2.77 -11.43
CA LEU A 142 20.86 -3.56 -10.51
C LEU A 142 20.21 -3.74 -9.13
N VAL A 143 19.55 -2.70 -8.62
CA VAL A 143 18.92 -2.77 -7.29
C VAL A 143 17.67 -3.65 -7.34
N ALA A 144 16.86 -3.53 -8.38
CA ALA A 144 15.70 -4.40 -8.59
C ALA A 144 16.10 -5.86 -8.79
N GLU A 145 17.17 -6.11 -9.55
CA GLU A 145 17.76 -7.43 -9.74
C GLU A 145 18.18 -8.05 -8.40
N MET A 146 18.91 -7.29 -7.57
CA MET A 146 19.33 -7.76 -6.25
C MET A 146 18.13 -8.10 -5.35
N MET A 147 17.06 -7.30 -5.38
CA MET A 147 15.86 -7.53 -4.59
C MET A 147 15.11 -8.78 -5.03
N ALA A 148 15.01 -9.01 -6.31
CA ALA A 148 14.34 -10.16 -6.91
C ALA A 148 15.28 -11.38 -7.09
N GLY A 149 16.43 -11.39 -6.44
CA GLY A 149 17.50 -12.38 -6.65
C GLY A 149 17.06 -13.83 -6.48
N ALA A 150 16.19 -14.14 -5.53
CA ALA A 150 15.66 -15.49 -5.36
C ALA A 150 14.84 -15.94 -6.58
N TYR A 151 13.99 -15.07 -7.10
CA TYR A 151 13.19 -15.30 -8.30
C TYR A 151 14.06 -15.46 -9.54
N LEU A 152 15.03 -14.57 -9.76
CA LEU A 152 15.89 -14.58 -10.95
C LEU A 152 16.85 -15.76 -10.93
N LYS A 153 17.42 -16.13 -9.77
CA LYS A 153 18.28 -17.32 -9.65
C LYS A 153 17.53 -18.64 -9.88
N ALA A 154 16.21 -18.63 -9.76
CA ALA A 154 15.37 -19.78 -10.09
C ALA A 154 15.09 -19.92 -11.60
N GLU A 155 15.70 -19.13 -12.49
CA GLU A 155 15.48 -19.16 -13.94
C GLU A 155 15.77 -20.53 -14.58
N GLY A 156 16.63 -21.33 -13.96
CA GLY A 156 16.84 -22.74 -14.35
C GLY A 156 15.74 -23.71 -13.91
N SER A 157 14.74 -23.26 -13.15
CA SER A 157 13.60 -24.04 -12.66
C SER A 157 12.30 -23.28 -12.88
N GLU A 158 11.69 -23.44 -14.04
CA GLU A 158 10.41 -22.79 -14.41
C GLU A 158 9.34 -23.01 -13.33
N LYS A 159 9.32 -24.20 -12.71
CA LYS A 159 8.37 -24.54 -11.66
C LYS A 159 8.57 -23.68 -10.40
N THR A 160 9.81 -23.46 -9.97
CA THR A 160 10.12 -22.63 -8.79
C THR A 160 9.81 -21.16 -9.05
N GLN A 161 10.19 -20.66 -10.22
CA GLN A 161 9.91 -19.30 -10.66
C GLN A 161 8.40 -19.03 -10.72
N ALA A 162 7.65 -19.95 -11.34
CA ALA A 162 6.20 -19.88 -11.40
C ALA A 162 5.55 -19.93 -10.00
N SER A 163 6.11 -20.68 -9.06
CA SER A 163 5.60 -20.76 -7.69
C SER A 163 5.77 -19.44 -6.92
N TYR A 164 6.90 -18.77 -7.03
CA TYR A 164 7.09 -17.43 -6.45
C TYR A 164 6.10 -16.43 -7.01
N LEU A 165 5.95 -16.40 -8.34
CA LEU A 165 5.04 -15.46 -9.00
C LEU A 165 3.57 -15.76 -8.68
N SER A 166 3.16 -17.03 -8.71
CA SER A 166 1.77 -17.42 -8.40
C SER A 166 1.40 -17.12 -6.95
N THR A 167 2.32 -17.37 -6.00
CA THR A 167 2.10 -17.00 -4.58
C THR A 167 1.90 -15.50 -4.43
N LEU A 168 2.72 -14.68 -5.09
CA LEU A 168 2.55 -13.23 -5.07
C LEU A 168 1.23 -12.80 -5.70
N CYS A 169 0.93 -13.29 -6.91
CA CYS A 169 -0.32 -12.95 -7.61
C CYS A 169 -1.57 -13.36 -6.83
N ASN A 170 -1.56 -14.52 -6.18
CA ASN A 170 -2.68 -14.97 -5.35
C ASN A 170 -2.93 -14.02 -4.17
N ASN A 171 -1.88 -13.54 -3.51
CA ASN A 171 -2.02 -12.58 -2.41
C ASN A 171 -2.50 -11.21 -2.95
N LEU A 172 -1.92 -10.71 -4.04
CA LEU A 172 -2.32 -9.43 -4.62
C LEU A 172 -3.76 -9.44 -5.16
N SER A 173 -4.25 -10.57 -5.66
CA SER A 173 -5.62 -10.69 -6.19
C SER A 173 -6.71 -10.50 -5.14
N THR A 174 -6.37 -10.51 -3.84
CA THR A 174 -7.34 -10.26 -2.77
C THR A 174 -7.82 -8.81 -2.69
N ILE A 175 -7.13 -7.87 -3.37
CA ILE A 175 -7.45 -6.44 -3.40
C ILE A 175 -7.64 -5.89 -4.83
N SER A 176 -7.64 -6.77 -5.84
CA SER A 176 -7.83 -6.40 -7.26
C SER A 176 -9.33 -6.32 -7.65
#